data_fc75c76a9b97d9cacd45a57cefb054b9
#
_entry.id   fc75c76a9b97d9cacd45a57cefb054b9
#
_cell.length_a   1.000
_cell.length_b   1.000
_cell.length_c   1.000
_cell.angle_alpha   90.00
_cell.angle_beta   90.00
_cell.angle_gamma   90.00
#
_symmetry.space_group_name_H-M   'P 1'
#
loop_
_entity.id
_entity.type
_entity.pdbx_description
1 polymer ?
#
loop_
_entity_poly.entity_id
_entity_poly.type
_entity_poly.pdbx_seq_one_letter_code
_entity_poly.pdbx_strand_id
1 'polypeptide(L)'
;MTPGHDKLSRFRPAGPVPRLTCPVPTHEFALYSLGGATPAVAVVNQFPPFSPARYSRYKYGSVAAAEDFARDLTTAFWEGRPELARAPRLLLASSPYARVPAAATTLARRLRPRLNAARARYGLDPAPLVQIERAAASAGDYGTLSAQARDRLMAANALSFRRFKPAQVRGAHLLVVDDVRVTGAHQRCLMRASEALPFAARAFLYVADFAGVSPSGPGDGRLDPALEDALNHAAVKTLGDLAAIVEAGDFTWNVRACKFALNPGNRGELPRFLRRMPGWFVRGLHRNSRDDGYARMPGYAPSHAVVRAELTRRSRSPLAACPPA
;
A
#
# COMPACT_ATOMS: atom_id res chain seq x y z
N MET A 1 -16.95 -30.12 -34.41
CA MET A 1 -16.68 -28.79 -34.97
C MET A 1 -17.71 -27.84 -34.43
N THR A 2 -17.31 -27.01 -33.44
CA THR A 2 -18.15 -25.95 -32.90
C THR A 2 -17.27 -24.72 -32.78
N PRO A 3 -17.59 -23.57 -33.40
CA PRO A 3 -16.73 -22.40 -33.40
C PRO A 3 -16.88 -21.64 -32.08
N GLY A 4 -15.75 -21.45 -31.41
CA GLY A 4 -15.63 -20.61 -30.21
C GLY A 4 -15.84 -19.15 -30.58
N HIS A 5 -16.81 -18.53 -29.97
CA HIS A 5 -17.08 -17.09 -30.10
C HIS A 5 -16.02 -16.26 -29.35
N ASP A 6 -15.18 -15.61 -30.14
CA ASP A 6 -14.31 -14.52 -29.73
C ASP A 6 -15.15 -13.31 -29.30
N LYS A 7 -15.26 -13.07 -27.98
CA LYS A 7 -15.98 -11.91 -27.39
C LYS A 7 -15.08 -10.74 -27.08
N LEU A 8 -13.87 -10.69 -27.59
CA LEU A 8 -12.89 -9.64 -27.26
C LEU A 8 -12.83 -8.48 -28.27
N SER A 9 -13.61 -8.51 -29.35
CA SER A 9 -13.48 -7.54 -30.46
C SER A 9 -14.39 -6.32 -30.41
N ARG A 10 -15.03 -5.97 -29.27
CA ARG A 10 -15.98 -4.84 -29.21
C ARG A 10 -15.52 -3.62 -28.39
N PHE A 11 -14.24 -3.38 -28.26
CA PHE A 11 -13.76 -2.05 -27.87
C PHE A 11 -13.17 -1.34 -29.08
N ARG A 12 -14.03 -0.71 -29.89
CA ARG A 12 -13.58 0.37 -30.76
C ARG A 12 -13.16 1.51 -29.86
N PRO A 13 -11.92 2.05 -29.97
CA PRO A 13 -11.56 3.27 -29.29
C PRO A 13 -12.51 4.36 -29.79
N ALA A 14 -13.20 5.03 -28.87
CA ALA A 14 -13.84 6.29 -29.16
C ALA A 14 -12.80 7.21 -29.81
N GLY A 15 -13.21 7.98 -30.86
CA GLY A 15 -12.33 8.80 -31.65
C GLY A 15 -11.40 9.70 -30.82
N PRO A 16 -10.42 10.39 -31.45
CA PRO A 16 -9.33 11.04 -30.78
C PRO A 16 -9.85 11.97 -29.69
N VAL A 17 -9.61 11.57 -28.44
CA VAL A 17 -9.85 12.44 -27.27
C VAL A 17 -8.96 13.67 -27.49
N PRO A 18 -9.51 14.90 -27.46
CA PRO A 18 -8.68 16.09 -27.59
C PRO A 18 -7.57 16.03 -26.57
N ARG A 19 -6.31 16.02 -27.01
CA ARG A 19 -5.15 16.10 -26.12
C ARG A 19 -5.27 17.43 -25.37
N LEU A 20 -5.50 17.33 -24.07
CA LEU A 20 -5.35 18.50 -23.19
C LEU A 20 -3.92 18.99 -23.37
N THR A 21 -3.75 20.17 -23.90
CA THR A 21 -2.45 20.78 -24.24
C THR A 21 -1.66 21.23 -23.01
N CYS A 22 -2.28 21.19 -21.81
CA CYS A 22 -1.60 21.48 -20.56
C CYS A 22 -1.45 20.21 -19.73
N PRO A 23 -0.26 19.94 -19.16
CA PRO A 23 -0.06 18.84 -18.25
C PRO A 23 -0.96 19.02 -17.01
N VAL A 24 -1.65 17.94 -16.62
CA VAL A 24 -2.49 17.96 -15.41
C VAL A 24 -1.61 18.29 -14.19
N PRO A 25 -1.93 19.33 -13.40
CA PRO A 25 -1.18 19.70 -12.23
C PRO A 25 -0.97 18.51 -11.30
N THR A 26 0.26 18.35 -10.82
CA THR A 26 0.62 17.28 -9.88
C THR A 26 1.23 17.90 -8.64
N HIS A 27 0.69 17.52 -7.48
CA HIS A 27 1.09 18.02 -6.18
C HIS A 27 1.59 16.87 -5.32
N GLU A 28 2.48 17.19 -4.41
CA GLU A 28 3.06 16.25 -3.47
C GLU A 28 2.93 16.82 -2.06
N PHE A 29 2.64 15.95 -1.12
CA PHE A 29 2.59 16.27 0.29
C PHE A 29 3.09 15.08 1.10
N ALA A 30 4.00 15.32 2.03
CA ALA A 30 4.49 14.33 2.98
C ALA A 30 4.37 14.86 4.40
N LEU A 31 3.95 13.99 5.33
CA LEU A 31 3.89 14.34 6.74
C LEU A 31 5.30 14.56 7.30
N TYR A 32 6.28 13.76 6.84
CA TYR A 32 7.68 13.88 7.23
C TYR A 32 8.57 13.98 6.00
N SER A 33 9.54 14.90 6.04
CA SER A 33 10.64 14.93 5.07
C SER A 33 11.89 14.38 5.76
N LEU A 34 12.45 13.32 5.21
CA LEU A 34 13.57 12.58 5.78
C LEU A 34 14.86 12.79 4.97
N GLY A 35 15.03 13.99 4.40
CA GLY A 35 16.22 14.41 3.64
C GLY A 35 17.32 14.94 4.57
N GLY A 36 18.47 14.25 4.64
CA GLY A 36 19.64 14.63 5.44
C GLY A 36 20.00 13.61 6.52
N ALA A 37 21.15 13.76 7.14
CA ALA A 37 21.68 12.83 8.15
C ALA A 37 20.85 12.75 9.44
N THR A 38 19.85 13.61 9.60
CA THR A 38 18.87 13.57 10.69
C THR A 38 17.47 13.49 10.12
N PRO A 39 16.58 12.65 10.68
CA PRO A 39 15.17 12.64 10.29
C PRO A 39 14.63 14.07 10.42
N ALA A 40 14.33 14.69 9.29
CA ALA A 40 13.88 16.07 9.29
C ALA A 40 12.49 16.18 9.90
N VAL A 41 12.29 17.28 10.55
CA VAL A 41 11.10 17.75 11.24
C VAL A 41 9.87 17.62 10.36
N ALA A 42 8.75 17.23 10.97
CA ALA A 42 7.44 17.35 10.36
C ALA A 42 7.28 18.72 9.68
N VAL A 43 6.68 18.71 8.50
CA VAL A 43 6.37 19.93 7.72
C VAL A 43 5.50 20.91 8.54
N VAL A 44 4.91 20.43 9.63
CA VAL A 44 4.16 21.22 10.61
C VAL A 44 4.71 20.87 11.99
N ASN A 45 5.24 21.84 12.71
CA ASN A 45 5.83 21.72 14.06
C ASN A 45 4.87 21.17 15.16
N GLN A 46 3.69 20.69 14.79
CA GLN A 46 2.63 20.22 15.69
C GLN A 46 2.63 18.71 15.87
N PHE A 47 3.37 17.96 15.05
CA PHE A 47 3.37 16.51 15.09
C PHE A 47 4.60 15.96 15.80
N PRO A 48 4.47 14.81 16.50
CA PRO A 48 5.61 14.16 17.11
C PRO A 48 6.64 13.80 16.01
N PRO A 49 7.93 13.71 16.35
CA PRO A 49 8.98 13.30 15.42
C PRO A 49 8.65 11.98 14.73
N PHE A 50 9.17 11.78 13.52
CA PHE A 50 9.02 10.51 12.82
C PHE A 50 9.56 9.35 13.67
N SER A 51 8.73 8.35 13.90
CA SER A 51 9.09 7.15 14.65
C SER A 51 9.26 5.96 13.71
N PRO A 52 10.49 5.47 13.46
CA PRO A 52 10.75 4.27 12.69
C PRO A 52 9.99 3.05 13.23
N ALA A 53 9.88 2.92 14.56
CA ALA A 53 9.16 1.82 15.21
C ALA A 53 7.65 1.86 14.90
N ARG A 54 7.03 3.05 14.98
CA ARG A 54 5.62 3.24 14.58
C ARG A 54 5.42 2.93 13.11
N TYR A 55 6.33 3.41 12.25
CA TYR A 55 6.29 3.15 10.83
C TYR A 55 6.43 1.65 10.51
N SER A 56 7.39 0.96 11.14
CA SER A 56 7.58 -0.48 11.01
C SER A 56 6.30 -1.23 11.38
N ARG A 57 5.70 -0.99 12.56
CA ARG A 57 4.43 -1.61 12.95
C ARG A 57 3.32 -1.37 11.92
N TYR A 58 3.17 -0.15 11.44
CA TYR A 58 2.22 0.19 10.37
C TYR A 58 2.45 -0.66 9.11
N LYS A 59 3.70 -0.78 8.64
CA LYS A 59 4.07 -1.59 7.46
C LYS A 59 3.70 -3.06 7.63
N TYR A 60 3.74 -3.57 8.84
CA TYR A 60 3.40 -4.96 9.16
C TYR A 60 1.97 -5.15 9.66
N GLY A 61 1.10 -4.19 9.46
CA GLY A 61 -0.35 -4.35 9.61
C GLY A 61 -0.94 -3.88 10.93
N SER A 62 -0.20 -3.14 11.78
CA SER A 62 -0.79 -2.48 12.95
C SER A 62 -1.85 -1.47 12.51
N VAL A 63 -3.06 -1.68 13.00
CA VAL A 63 -4.22 -0.81 12.76
C VAL A 63 -4.07 0.50 13.54
N ALA A 64 -3.59 0.43 14.78
CA ALA A 64 -3.37 1.59 15.64
C ALA A 64 -2.34 2.54 15.03
N ALA A 65 -1.20 1.99 14.56
CA ALA A 65 -0.19 2.80 13.90
C ALA A 65 -0.71 3.44 12.58
N ALA A 66 -1.54 2.72 11.82
CA ALA A 66 -2.20 3.27 10.63
C ALA A 66 -3.20 4.38 10.98
N GLU A 67 -3.95 4.24 12.08
CA GLU A 67 -4.89 5.23 12.57
C GLU A 67 -4.19 6.52 13.02
N ASP A 68 -3.06 6.39 13.71
CA ASP A 68 -2.25 7.54 14.13
C ASP A 68 -1.71 8.31 12.92
N PHE A 69 -1.11 7.61 11.94
CA PHE A 69 -0.66 8.27 10.71
C PHE A 69 -1.82 8.87 9.91
N ALA A 70 -2.97 8.22 9.87
CA ALA A 70 -4.14 8.75 9.18
C ALA A 70 -4.66 10.04 9.83
N ARG A 71 -4.67 10.11 11.17
CA ARG A 71 -5.03 11.31 11.92
C ARG A 71 -4.06 12.44 11.61
N ASP A 72 -2.77 12.19 11.80
CA ASP A 72 -1.72 13.20 11.67
C ASP A 72 -1.66 13.70 10.20
N LEU A 73 -1.68 12.78 9.22
CA LEU A 73 -1.66 13.12 7.80
C LEU A 73 -2.91 13.89 7.35
N THR A 74 -4.09 13.52 7.86
CA THR A 74 -5.33 14.25 7.52
C THR A 74 -5.28 15.69 8.02
N THR A 75 -4.86 15.91 9.27
CA THR A 75 -4.75 17.23 9.87
C THR A 75 -3.74 18.07 9.11
N ALA A 76 -2.51 17.55 8.92
CA ALA A 76 -1.46 18.26 8.20
C ALA A 76 -1.84 18.61 6.76
N PHE A 77 -2.48 17.68 6.04
CA PHE A 77 -2.93 17.90 4.67
C PHE A 77 -4.05 18.94 4.60
N TRP A 78 -5.02 18.87 5.52
CA TRP A 78 -6.14 19.81 5.57
C TRP A 78 -5.69 21.26 5.79
N GLU A 79 -4.67 21.45 6.64
CA GLU A 79 -4.10 22.75 6.96
C GLU A 79 -3.09 23.22 5.92
N GLY A 80 -2.22 22.31 5.46
CA GLY A 80 -1.12 22.65 4.57
C GLY A 80 -1.49 22.72 3.08
N ARG A 81 -2.62 22.11 2.68
CA ARG A 81 -3.08 22.09 1.28
C ARG A 81 -4.60 22.23 1.18
N PRO A 82 -5.17 23.31 1.74
CA PRO A 82 -6.61 23.49 1.79
C PRO A 82 -7.26 23.51 0.39
N GLU A 83 -6.56 24.01 -0.64
CA GLU A 83 -7.02 24.06 -2.01
C GLU A 83 -7.25 22.65 -2.62
N LEU A 84 -6.44 21.68 -2.21
CA LEU A 84 -6.60 20.28 -2.63
C LEU A 84 -7.61 19.53 -1.76
N ALA A 85 -7.51 19.68 -0.43
CA ALA A 85 -8.38 19.01 0.52
C ALA A 85 -9.87 19.42 0.36
N ARG A 86 -10.10 20.69 -0.02
CA ARG A 86 -11.43 21.29 -0.24
C ARG A 86 -11.86 21.29 -1.71
N ALA A 87 -11.13 20.62 -2.60
CA ALA A 87 -11.54 20.51 -4.00
C ALA A 87 -12.98 19.98 -4.10
N PRO A 88 -13.88 20.59 -4.88
CA PRO A 88 -15.30 20.21 -4.93
C PRO A 88 -15.50 18.73 -5.25
N ARG A 89 -14.71 18.20 -6.17
CA ARG A 89 -14.73 16.80 -6.60
C ARG A 89 -13.40 16.14 -6.29
N LEU A 90 -13.38 15.32 -5.25
CA LEU A 90 -12.18 14.62 -4.78
C LEU A 90 -12.41 13.10 -4.84
N LEU A 91 -11.48 12.38 -5.48
CA LEU A 91 -11.39 10.93 -5.46
C LEU A 91 -10.18 10.53 -4.65
N LEU A 92 -10.37 9.66 -3.68
CA LEU A 92 -9.29 9.09 -2.89
C LEU A 92 -8.90 7.73 -3.47
N ALA A 93 -7.61 7.48 -3.59
CA ALA A 93 -7.07 6.16 -3.91
C ALA A 93 -5.89 5.83 -3.00
N SER A 94 -5.55 4.56 -2.88
CA SER A 94 -4.29 4.12 -2.29
C SER A 94 -3.31 3.65 -3.35
N SER A 95 -2.07 3.43 -2.97
CA SER A 95 -1.10 2.65 -3.75
C SER A 95 -1.76 1.45 -4.41
N PRO A 96 -1.49 1.18 -5.70
CA PRO A 96 -2.06 0.04 -6.42
C PRO A 96 -1.64 -1.30 -5.82
N TYR A 97 -2.58 -2.23 -5.81
CA TYR A 97 -2.32 -3.61 -5.39
C TYR A 97 -3.09 -4.61 -6.27
N ALA A 98 -2.66 -5.88 -6.27
CA ALA A 98 -3.31 -6.93 -7.06
C ALA A 98 -4.55 -7.47 -6.33
N ARG A 99 -4.37 -8.28 -5.31
CA ARG A 99 -5.46 -8.86 -4.50
C ARG A 99 -5.29 -8.54 -3.02
N VAL A 100 -4.08 -8.70 -2.49
CA VAL A 100 -3.77 -8.40 -1.10
C VAL A 100 -3.45 -6.92 -0.96
N PRO A 101 -4.14 -6.17 -0.07
CA PRO A 101 -3.94 -4.74 0.07
C PRO A 101 -2.50 -4.36 0.45
N ALA A 102 -2.03 -3.21 -0.03
CA ALA A 102 -0.81 -2.59 0.49
C ALA A 102 -1.08 -1.97 1.88
N ALA A 103 -0.03 -1.68 2.65
CA ALA A 103 -0.16 -0.94 3.91
C ALA A 103 -0.85 0.42 3.70
N ALA A 104 -0.50 1.12 2.61
CA ALA A 104 -1.14 2.37 2.20
C ALA A 104 -2.67 2.27 2.02
N THR A 105 -3.20 1.07 1.72
CA THR A 105 -4.65 0.88 1.62
C THR A 105 -5.32 0.95 2.99
N THR A 106 -4.68 0.43 4.03
CA THR A 106 -5.16 0.57 5.42
C THR A 106 -5.12 2.03 5.82
N LEU A 107 -4.02 2.74 5.52
CA LEU A 107 -3.91 4.18 5.77
C LEU A 107 -5.03 4.96 5.08
N ALA A 108 -5.26 4.74 3.79
CA ALA A 108 -6.31 5.43 3.04
C ALA A 108 -7.72 5.14 3.60
N ARG A 109 -7.98 3.90 4.05
CA ARG A 109 -9.25 3.53 4.70
C ARG A 109 -9.45 4.24 6.02
N ARG A 110 -8.39 4.48 6.81
CA ARG A 110 -8.45 5.21 8.07
C ARG A 110 -8.49 6.74 7.87
N LEU A 111 -7.81 7.23 6.86
CA LEU A 111 -7.82 8.65 6.48
C LEU A 111 -9.20 9.09 5.94
N ARG A 112 -9.85 8.27 5.11
CA ARG A 112 -11.11 8.63 4.45
C ARG A 112 -12.21 9.17 5.37
N PRO A 113 -12.61 8.51 6.46
CA PRO A 113 -13.67 9.02 7.32
C PRO A 113 -13.30 10.36 7.96
N ARG A 114 -12.03 10.57 8.32
CA ARG A 114 -11.54 11.83 8.89
C ARG A 114 -11.58 12.97 7.89
N LEU A 115 -11.09 12.71 6.68
CA LEU A 115 -11.13 13.66 5.57
C LEU A 115 -12.59 14.02 5.23
N ASN A 116 -13.48 13.03 5.16
CA ASN A 116 -14.88 13.26 4.84
C ASN A 116 -15.63 14.01 5.94
N ALA A 117 -15.30 13.75 7.21
CA ALA A 117 -15.84 14.53 8.32
C ALA A 117 -15.40 16.03 8.25
N ALA A 118 -14.13 16.27 7.90
CA ALA A 118 -13.64 17.63 7.67
C ALA A 118 -14.34 18.28 6.46
N ARG A 119 -14.48 17.55 5.34
CA ARG A 119 -15.17 18.04 4.14
C ARG A 119 -16.64 18.39 4.40
N ALA A 120 -17.35 17.55 5.15
CA ALA A 120 -18.76 17.78 5.50
C ALA A 120 -18.98 19.09 6.24
N ARG A 121 -18.03 19.52 7.10
CA ARG A 121 -18.10 20.82 7.81
C ARG A 121 -18.07 22.02 6.86
N TYR A 122 -17.62 21.83 5.62
CA TYR A 122 -17.58 22.85 4.57
C TYR A 122 -18.63 22.62 3.48
N GLY A 123 -19.61 21.74 3.73
CA GLY A 123 -20.66 21.44 2.74
C GLY A 123 -20.16 20.72 1.49
N LEU A 124 -19.00 20.07 1.55
CA LEU A 124 -18.39 19.38 0.41
C LEU A 124 -18.78 17.91 0.37
N ASP A 125 -18.97 17.38 -0.83
CA ASP A 125 -19.24 15.96 -1.04
C ASP A 125 -18.14 15.06 -0.47
N PRO A 126 -18.49 13.86 0.04
CA PRO A 126 -17.50 12.91 0.53
C PRO A 126 -16.61 12.41 -0.62
N ALA A 127 -15.33 12.28 -0.36
CA ALA A 127 -14.37 11.66 -1.27
C ALA A 127 -14.51 10.13 -1.23
N PRO A 128 -14.97 9.47 -2.32
CA PRO A 128 -15.01 8.02 -2.39
C PRO A 128 -13.60 7.45 -2.49
N LEU A 129 -13.39 6.29 -1.87
CA LEU A 129 -12.14 5.52 -2.01
C LEU A 129 -12.28 4.56 -3.19
N VAL A 130 -11.43 4.73 -4.20
CA VAL A 130 -11.40 3.94 -5.43
C VAL A 130 -10.10 3.16 -5.51
N GLN A 131 -10.18 1.91 -5.92
CA GLN A 131 -9.01 1.05 -6.08
C GLN A 131 -8.37 1.25 -7.44
N ILE A 132 -7.06 1.53 -7.45
CA ILE A 132 -6.21 1.38 -8.63
C ILE A 132 -5.70 -0.06 -8.61
N GLU A 133 -5.96 -0.81 -9.66
CA GLU A 133 -5.61 -2.22 -9.74
C GLU A 133 -4.22 -2.40 -10.34
N ARG A 134 -3.50 -3.41 -9.87
CA ARG A 134 -2.24 -3.89 -10.44
C ARG A 134 -2.48 -5.27 -11.03
N ALA A 135 -1.94 -5.52 -12.23
CA ALA A 135 -2.17 -6.77 -12.95
C ALA A 135 -1.63 -8.00 -12.20
N ALA A 136 -0.49 -7.87 -11.53
CA ALA A 136 0.13 -8.97 -10.80
C ALA A 136 0.80 -8.49 -9.49
N ALA A 137 0.91 -9.39 -8.52
CA ALA A 137 1.72 -9.16 -7.33
C ALA A 137 3.22 -9.26 -7.68
N SER A 138 4.03 -8.42 -7.02
CA SER A 138 5.48 -8.45 -7.18
C SER A 138 6.09 -9.56 -6.33
N ALA A 139 6.97 -10.38 -6.93
CA ALA A 139 7.73 -11.39 -6.21
C ALA A 139 8.85 -10.80 -5.34
N GLY A 140 9.49 -9.71 -5.81
CA GLY A 140 10.62 -9.07 -5.12
C GLY A 140 10.25 -8.01 -4.10
N ASP A 141 11.21 -7.65 -3.27
CA ASP A 141 11.15 -6.44 -2.46
C ASP A 141 11.70 -5.26 -3.27
N TYR A 142 10.89 -4.21 -3.41
CA TYR A 142 11.27 -3.03 -4.19
C TYR A 142 12.40 -2.23 -3.53
N GLY A 143 12.57 -2.36 -2.23
CA GLY A 143 13.58 -1.63 -1.46
C GLY A 143 15.00 -1.89 -1.92
N THR A 144 15.30 -3.13 -2.32
CA THR A 144 16.65 -3.57 -2.71
C THR A 144 16.99 -3.31 -4.18
N LEU A 145 16.06 -2.76 -4.98
CA LEU A 145 16.25 -2.54 -6.42
C LEU A 145 16.78 -1.13 -6.70
N SER A 146 17.65 -1.00 -7.72
CA SER A 146 18.06 0.30 -8.26
C SER A 146 16.84 1.06 -8.84
N ALA A 147 16.94 2.39 -8.99
CA ALA A 147 15.88 3.21 -9.56
C ALA A 147 15.44 2.70 -10.94
N GLN A 148 16.41 2.35 -11.80
CA GLN A 148 16.13 1.83 -13.14
C GLN A 148 15.45 0.45 -13.10
N ALA A 149 15.87 -0.45 -12.20
CA ALA A 149 15.23 -1.75 -12.02
C ALA A 149 13.80 -1.60 -11.47
N ARG A 150 13.56 -0.65 -10.56
CA ARG A 150 12.21 -0.30 -10.08
C ARG A 150 11.34 0.25 -11.21
N ASP A 151 11.84 1.16 -12.02
CA ASP A 151 11.09 1.72 -13.17
C ASP A 151 10.72 0.63 -14.19
N ARG A 152 11.65 -0.28 -14.53
CA ARG A 152 11.37 -1.43 -15.42
C ARG A 152 10.29 -2.34 -14.84
N LEU A 153 10.42 -2.69 -13.56
CA LEU A 153 9.47 -3.57 -12.89
C LEU A 153 8.08 -2.91 -12.76
N MET A 154 8.04 -1.60 -12.51
CA MET A 154 6.80 -0.82 -12.46
C MET A 154 6.16 -0.72 -13.85
N ALA A 155 6.94 -0.52 -14.90
CA ALA A 155 6.44 -0.48 -16.28
C ALA A 155 5.85 -1.83 -16.72
N ALA A 156 6.44 -2.94 -16.29
CA ALA A 156 5.93 -4.29 -16.57
C ALA A 156 4.62 -4.61 -15.81
N ASN A 157 4.33 -3.90 -14.72
CA ASN A 157 3.11 -4.07 -13.94
C ASN A 157 2.03 -3.09 -14.39
N ALA A 158 1.23 -3.49 -15.38
CA ALA A 158 0.13 -2.68 -15.88
C ALA A 158 -0.80 -2.24 -14.75
N LEU A 159 -1.02 -0.93 -14.64
CA LEU A 159 -2.00 -0.35 -13.75
C LEU A 159 -3.32 -0.17 -14.47
N SER A 160 -4.42 -0.42 -13.77
CA SER A 160 -5.76 -0.29 -14.34
C SER A 160 -6.63 0.65 -13.52
N PHE A 161 -7.23 1.59 -14.20
CA PHE A 161 -8.22 2.54 -13.68
C PHE A 161 -9.66 2.17 -14.06
N ARG A 162 -9.92 0.92 -14.47
CA ARG A 162 -11.26 0.48 -14.92
C ARG A 162 -12.36 0.61 -13.89
N ARG A 163 -12.02 0.71 -12.60
CA ARG A 163 -12.97 0.96 -11.52
C ARG A 163 -13.37 2.44 -11.40
N PHE A 164 -12.70 3.32 -12.13
CA PHE A 164 -13.01 4.73 -12.15
C PHE A 164 -14.07 4.99 -13.23
N LYS A 165 -15.27 5.38 -12.82
CA LYS A 165 -16.34 5.72 -13.78
C LYS A 165 -16.00 7.04 -14.49
N PRO A 166 -16.19 7.16 -15.81
CA PRO A 166 -15.85 8.39 -16.56
C PRO A 166 -16.46 9.66 -15.95
N ALA A 167 -17.71 9.60 -15.49
CA ALA A 167 -18.39 10.71 -14.84
C ALA A 167 -17.74 11.13 -13.51
N GLN A 168 -17.09 10.21 -12.79
CA GLN A 168 -16.37 10.51 -11.54
C GLN A 168 -15.03 11.17 -11.80
N VAL A 169 -14.38 10.84 -12.91
CA VAL A 169 -13.00 11.27 -13.23
C VAL A 169 -12.95 12.68 -13.80
N ARG A 170 -13.93 13.02 -14.66
CA ARG A 170 -13.93 14.31 -15.37
C ARG A 170 -13.95 15.48 -14.38
N GLY A 171 -12.89 16.29 -14.40
CA GLY A 171 -12.73 17.47 -13.55
C GLY A 171 -12.56 17.17 -12.05
N ALA A 172 -12.33 15.91 -11.66
CA ALA A 172 -12.06 15.55 -10.28
C ALA A 172 -10.55 15.69 -9.96
N HIS A 173 -10.25 15.96 -8.70
CA HIS A 173 -8.90 15.84 -8.15
C HIS A 173 -8.69 14.39 -7.69
N LEU A 174 -7.59 13.77 -8.12
CA LEU A 174 -7.19 12.43 -7.64
C LEU A 174 -6.19 12.58 -6.50
N LEU A 175 -6.55 12.10 -5.32
CA LEU A 175 -5.67 12.06 -4.15
C LEU A 175 -5.21 10.62 -3.93
N VAL A 176 -3.93 10.36 -4.13
CA VAL A 176 -3.31 9.03 -3.95
C VAL A 176 -2.56 9.01 -2.63
N VAL A 177 -2.97 8.12 -1.72
CA VAL A 177 -2.28 7.89 -0.45
C VAL A 177 -1.27 6.76 -0.61
N ASP A 178 -0.03 7.03 -0.25
CA ASP A 178 1.05 6.05 -0.22
C ASP A 178 1.80 6.10 1.11
N ASP A 179 2.65 5.12 1.37
CA ASP A 179 3.40 5.07 2.64
C ASP A 179 4.67 5.94 2.59
N VAL A 180 5.52 5.74 1.60
CA VAL A 180 6.80 6.44 1.50
C VAL A 180 7.17 6.72 0.04
N ARG A 181 7.69 7.91 -0.22
CA ARG A 181 8.35 8.23 -1.48
C ARG A 181 9.87 8.07 -1.31
N VAL A 182 10.47 7.20 -2.10
CA VAL A 182 11.92 6.99 -2.14
C VAL A 182 12.49 7.59 -3.42
N THR A 183 12.23 6.96 -4.57
CA THR A 183 12.70 7.39 -5.89
C THR A 183 11.61 8.08 -6.73
N GLY A 184 10.38 8.08 -6.26
CA GLY A 184 9.22 8.54 -7.04
C GLY A 184 8.84 7.63 -8.22
N ALA A 185 9.48 6.47 -8.40
CA ALA A 185 9.18 5.54 -9.51
C ALA A 185 7.71 5.13 -9.54
N HIS A 186 7.13 4.85 -8.38
CA HIS A 186 5.72 4.49 -8.25
C HIS A 186 4.79 5.64 -8.67
N GLN A 187 5.08 6.85 -8.22
CA GLN A 187 4.36 8.05 -8.61
C GLN A 187 4.43 8.28 -10.12
N ARG A 188 5.63 8.22 -10.72
CA ARG A 188 5.80 8.36 -12.18
C ARG A 188 5.00 7.32 -12.96
N CYS A 189 4.95 6.07 -12.48
CA CYS A 189 4.13 5.01 -13.08
C CYS A 189 2.64 5.35 -13.02
N LEU A 190 2.15 5.83 -11.87
CA LEU A 190 0.75 6.26 -11.70
C LEU A 190 0.41 7.45 -12.58
N MET A 191 1.30 8.43 -12.69
CA MET A 191 1.11 9.60 -13.54
C MET A 191 0.95 9.18 -15.00
N ARG A 192 1.87 8.36 -15.53
CA ARG A 192 1.79 7.82 -16.91
C ARG A 192 0.49 7.02 -17.13
N ALA A 193 0.17 6.10 -16.21
CA ALA A 193 -1.01 5.25 -16.35
C ALA A 193 -2.34 6.04 -16.29
N SER A 194 -2.35 7.20 -15.65
CA SER A 194 -3.52 8.08 -15.54
C SER A 194 -3.53 9.26 -16.51
N GLU A 195 -2.54 9.36 -17.41
CA GLU A 195 -2.36 10.52 -18.28
C GLU A 195 -3.59 10.80 -19.17
N ALA A 196 -4.19 9.74 -19.73
CA ALA A 196 -5.38 9.85 -20.56
C ALA A 196 -6.68 10.14 -19.79
N LEU A 197 -6.63 10.16 -18.45
CA LEU A 197 -7.81 10.40 -17.64
C LEU A 197 -7.98 11.91 -17.37
N PRO A 198 -9.20 12.48 -17.56
CA PRO A 198 -9.45 13.91 -17.50
C PRO A 198 -9.58 14.40 -16.04
N PHE A 199 -8.60 14.13 -15.20
CA PHE A 199 -8.49 14.72 -13.87
C PHE A 199 -8.17 16.21 -13.96
N ALA A 200 -8.71 17.00 -13.04
CA ALA A 200 -8.35 18.43 -12.90
C ALA A 200 -6.95 18.57 -12.25
N ALA A 201 -6.63 17.72 -11.29
CA ALA A 201 -5.33 17.67 -10.64
C ALA A 201 -5.06 16.26 -10.07
N ARG A 202 -3.79 15.98 -9.79
CA ARG A 202 -3.34 14.81 -9.03
C ARG A 202 -2.58 15.27 -7.82
N ALA A 203 -2.81 14.63 -6.68
CA ALA A 203 -2.04 14.85 -5.47
C ALA A 203 -1.61 13.51 -4.88
N PHE A 204 -0.39 13.49 -4.36
CA PHE A 204 0.19 12.32 -3.70
C PHE A 204 0.45 12.64 -2.24
N LEU A 205 -0.11 11.85 -1.35
CA LEU A 205 0.07 11.95 0.10
C LEU A 205 0.95 10.83 0.60
N TYR A 206 2.03 11.19 1.27
CA TYR A 206 2.99 10.26 1.86
C TYR A 206 3.07 10.44 3.37
N VAL A 207 3.29 9.33 4.09
CA VAL A 207 3.72 9.40 5.49
C VAL A 207 5.11 10.03 5.55
N ALA A 208 6.03 9.58 4.68
CA ALA A 208 7.37 10.13 4.65
C ALA A 208 7.91 10.25 3.21
N ASP A 209 8.79 11.24 3.01
CA ASP A 209 9.47 11.50 1.76
C ASP A 209 10.98 11.48 1.96
N PHE A 210 11.66 10.68 1.14
CA PHE A 210 13.11 10.56 1.08
C PHE A 210 13.71 11.29 -0.13
N ALA A 211 12.95 12.10 -0.86
CA ALA A 211 13.51 12.88 -1.96
C ALA A 211 14.59 13.83 -1.42
N GLY A 212 15.81 13.68 -1.90
CA GLY A 212 16.98 14.43 -1.40
C GLY A 212 17.89 13.67 -0.44
N VAL A 213 17.49 12.49 0.07
CA VAL A 213 18.44 11.54 0.65
C VAL A 213 19.17 10.89 -0.50
N SER A 214 20.35 11.40 -0.82
CA SER A 214 21.25 10.71 -1.74
C SER A 214 21.87 9.54 -1.00
N PRO A 215 21.63 8.30 -1.41
CA PRO A 215 22.41 7.18 -0.91
C PRO A 215 23.77 7.26 -1.58
N SER A 216 24.85 7.20 -0.86
CA SER A 216 26.21 6.87 -1.28
C SER A 216 26.61 7.30 -2.72
N GLY A 217 26.33 8.53 -3.11
CA GLY A 217 26.79 9.10 -4.38
C GLY A 217 25.67 9.50 -5.35
N PRO A 218 25.96 10.44 -6.25
CA PRO A 218 24.98 10.91 -7.22
C PRO A 218 24.71 9.80 -8.23
N GLY A 219 23.52 9.21 -8.20
CA GLY A 219 23.03 8.51 -9.36
C GLY A 219 22.31 7.19 -9.25
N ASP A 220 22.39 6.37 -8.20
CA ASP A 220 21.78 5.06 -8.29
C ASP A 220 20.37 4.94 -7.70
N GLY A 221 19.90 5.96 -6.99
CA GLY A 221 18.52 6.04 -6.48
C GLY A 221 18.09 4.88 -5.58
N ARG A 222 19.06 4.22 -4.93
CA ARG A 222 18.78 3.23 -3.89
C ARG A 222 18.61 3.95 -2.57
N LEU A 223 17.66 3.49 -1.76
CA LEU A 223 17.69 3.79 -0.34
C LEU A 223 18.94 3.13 0.24
N ASP A 224 19.62 3.81 1.14
CA ASP A 224 20.67 3.18 1.93
C ASP A 224 20.08 1.91 2.59
N PRO A 225 20.66 0.73 2.36
CA PRO A 225 20.18 -0.53 2.94
C PRO A 225 20.03 -0.45 4.46
N ALA A 226 20.92 0.26 5.14
CA ALA A 226 20.85 0.47 6.59
C ALA A 226 19.63 1.33 6.97
N LEU A 227 19.32 2.35 6.19
CA LEU A 227 18.14 3.18 6.42
C LEU A 227 16.85 2.42 6.09
N GLU A 228 16.84 1.63 5.04
CA GLU A 228 15.70 0.77 4.72
C GLU A 228 15.44 -0.27 5.80
N ASP A 229 16.48 -0.92 6.31
CA ASP A 229 16.39 -1.86 7.43
C ASP A 229 15.89 -1.15 8.69
N ALA A 230 16.46 -0.01 9.03
CA ALA A 230 16.04 0.79 10.18
C ALA A 230 14.55 1.18 10.11
N LEU A 231 14.05 1.51 8.92
CA LEU A 231 12.65 1.87 8.73
C LEU A 231 11.72 0.66 8.77
N ASN A 232 12.03 -0.34 7.98
CA ASN A 232 11.13 -1.48 7.80
C ASN A 232 11.16 -2.42 9.00
N HIS A 233 12.31 -2.55 9.67
CA HIS A 233 12.52 -3.53 10.73
C HIS A 233 12.77 -2.91 12.11
N ALA A 234 12.49 -1.62 12.30
CA ALA A 234 12.71 -0.96 13.59
C ALA A 234 11.93 -1.60 14.75
N ALA A 235 10.74 -2.16 14.47
CA ALA A 235 9.90 -2.80 15.50
C ALA A 235 9.46 -4.22 15.13
N VAL A 236 9.60 -4.66 13.87
CA VAL A 236 9.19 -5.99 13.42
C VAL A 236 10.36 -6.64 12.68
N LYS A 237 11.16 -7.40 13.41
CA LYS A 237 12.35 -8.09 12.91
C LYS A 237 12.14 -9.61 12.81
N THR A 238 11.27 -10.15 13.65
CA THR A 238 11.04 -11.58 13.82
C THR A 238 9.56 -11.93 13.68
N LEU A 239 9.25 -13.20 13.46
CA LEU A 239 7.88 -13.70 13.54
C LEU A 239 7.26 -13.47 14.93
N GLY A 240 8.07 -13.39 15.98
CA GLY A 240 7.65 -13.06 17.33
C GLY A 240 7.09 -11.64 17.43
N ASP A 241 7.73 -10.68 16.78
CA ASP A 241 7.27 -9.29 16.75
C ASP A 241 5.95 -9.16 15.97
N LEU A 242 5.82 -9.87 14.85
CA LEU A 242 4.56 -9.94 14.11
C LEU A 242 3.45 -10.59 14.97
N ALA A 243 3.79 -11.66 15.71
CA ALA A 243 2.86 -12.31 16.62
C ALA A 243 2.32 -11.33 17.67
N ALA A 244 3.17 -10.48 18.24
CA ALA A 244 2.76 -9.49 19.23
C ALA A 244 1.69 -8.51 18.70
N ILE A 245 1.80 -8.07 17.44
CA ILE A 245 0.77 -7.24 16.80
C ILE A 245 -0.54 -8.00 16.65
N VAL A 246 -0.48 -9.27 16.22
CA VAL A 246 -1.65 -10.12 16.01
C VAL A 246 -2.38 -10.43 17.32
N GLU A 247 -1.62 -10.78 18.37
CA GLU A 247 -2.14 -11.12 19.69
C GLU A 247 -2.72 -9.93 20.45
N ALA A 248 -2.20 -8.74 20.19
CA ALA A 248 -2.79 -7.50 20.70
C ALA A 248 -4.14 -7.14 20.04
N GLY A 249 -4.60 -7.91 19.05
CA GLY A 249 -5.80 -7.58 18.27
C GLY A 249 -5.62 -6.37 17.33
N ASP A 250 -4.40 -5.89 17.17
CA ASP A 250 -4.05 -4.69 16.41
C ASP A 250 -3.53 -5.04 15.00
N PHE A 251 -4.20 -5.97 14.30
CA PHE A 251 -3.68 -6.49 13.04
C PHE A 251 -4.69 -6.46 11.90
N THR A 252 -4.22 -6.01 10.73
CA THR A 252 -4.90 -6.20 9.44
C THR A 252 -3.92 -6.71 8.39
N TRP A 253 -4.42 -7.60 7.51
CA TRP A 253 -3.61 -8.16 6.44
C TRP A 253 -3.17 -7.12 5.41
N ASN A 254 -1.88 -7.20 5.06
CA ASN A 254 -1.33 -6.53 3.90
C ASN A 254 -0.23 -7.38 3.23
N VAL A 255 0.21 -6.93 2.05
CA VAL A 255 1.24 -7.61 1.25
C VAL A 255 2.53 -7.82 2.04
N ARG A 256 2.96 -6.80 2.83
CA ARG A 256 4.24 -6.86 3.57
C ARG A 256 4.20 -7.95 4.64
N ALA A 257 3.15 -7.98 5.46
CA ALA A 257 2.98 -9.00 6.49
C ALA A 257 2.89 -10.41 5.89
N CYS A 258 2.21 -10.57 4.73
CA CYS A 258 2.12 -11.85 4.04
C CYS A 258 3.49 -12.33 3.54
N LYS A 259 4.24 -11.47 2.85
CA LYS A 259 5.59 -11.78 2.36
C LYS A 259 6.55 -12.09 3.50
N PHE A 260 6.50 -11.31 4.57
CA PHE A 260 7.36 -11.49 5.73
C PHE A 260 7.12 -12.86 6.40
N ALA A 261 5.87 -13.20 6.67
CA ALA A 261 5.55 -14.50 7.25
C ALA A 261 6.00 -15.68 6.37
N LEU A 262 5.94 -15.52 5.04
CA LEU A 262 6.33 -16.55 4.07
C LEU A 262 7.82 -16.49 3.68
N ASN A 263 8.59 -15.52 4.18
CA ASN A 263 9.99 -15.35 3.81
C ASN A 263 10.77 -16.64 4.04
N PRO A 264 11.61 -17.08 3.08
CA PRO A 264 12.44 -18.27 3.24
C PRO A 264 13.30 -18.28 4.52
N GLY A 265 13.81 -17.12 4.93
CA GLY A 265 14.58 -16.96 6.18
C GLY A 265 13.78 -17.31 7.43
N ASN A 266 12.46 -17.15 7.41
CA ASN A 266 11.56 -17.47 8.52
C ASN A 266 11.07 -18.93 8.53
N ARG A 267 11.42 -19.73 7.52
CA ARG A 267 10.85 -21.06 7.29
C ARG A 267 11.05 -22.01 8.46
N GLY A 268 12.18 -21.94 9.13
CA GLY A 268 12.48 -22.80 10.30
C GLY A 268 11.57 -22.52 11.50
N GLU A 269 11.24 -21.24 11.73
CA GLU A 269 10.41 -20.82 12.85
C GLU A 269 8.91 -20.84 12.52
N LEU A 270 8.57 -20.84 11.24
CA LEU A 270 7.19 -20.73 10.76
C LEU A 270 6.24 -21.76 11.37
N PRO A 271 6.59 -23.08 11.53
CA PRO A 271 5.67 -24.04 12.15
C PRO A 271 5.34 -23.67 13.60
N ARG A 272 6.32 -23.21 14.39
CA ARG A 272 6.12 -22.79 15.77
C ARG A 272 5.25 -21.54 15.84
N PHE A 273 5.55 -20.56 15.00
CA PHE A 273 4.76 -19.34 14.88
C PHE A 273 3.30 -19.63 14.53
N LEU A 274 3.02 -20.44 13.50
CA LEU A 274 1.66 -20.76 13.08
C LEU A 274 0.84 -21.46 14.16
N ARG A 275 1.47 -22.37 14.95
CA ARG A 275 0.78 -23.03 16.08
C ARG A 275 0.29 -22.02 17.12
N ARG A 276 1.03 -20.93 17.36
CA ARG A 276 0.70 -19.87 18.29
C ARG A 276 -0.42 -18.96 17.75
N MET A 277 -0.49 -18.78 16.44
CA MET A 277 -1.41 -17.84 15.81
C MET A 277 -2.87 -18.32 15.86
N PRO A 278 -3.84 -17.41 15.98
CA PRO A 278 -5.26 -17.76 15.93
C PRO A 278 -5.65 -18.32 14.55
N GLY A 279 -6.70 -19.14 14.51
CA GLY A 279 -7.13 -19.82 13.27
C GLY A 279 -7.46 -18.86 12.12
N TRP A 280 -8.02 -17.69 12.43
CA TRP A 280 -8.31 -16.68 11.40
C TRP A 280 -7.05 -16.15 10.73
N PHE A 281 -5.95 -16.02 11.48
CA PHE A 281 -4.66 -15.57 10.94
C PHE A 281 -4.10 -16.60 9.96
N VAL A 282 -4.05 -17.88 10.34
CA VAL A 282 -3.53 -18.96 9.48
C VAL A 282 -4.37 -19.11 8.21
N ARG A 283 -5.71 -19.05 8.34
CA ARG A 283 -6.61 -19.03 7.17
C ARG A 283 -6.38 -17.79 6.29
N GLY A 284 -6.18 -16.63 6.90
CA GLY A 284 -5.88 -15.39 6.18
C GLY A 284 -4.56 -15.46 5.42
N LEU A 285 -3.49 -15.97 6.03
CA LEU A 285 -2.20 -16.16 5.38
C LEU A 285 -2.31 -17.12 4.19
N HIS A 286 -3.01 -18.23 4.36
CA HIS A 286 -3.25 -19.19 3.28
C HIS A 286 -4.01 -18.56 2.11
N ARG A 287 -5.12 -17.88 2.38
CA ARG A 287 -5.93 -17.22 1.36
C ARG A 287 -5.12 -16.16 0.61
N ASN A 288 -4.51 -15.22 1.35
CA ASN A 288 -3.78 -14.10 0.77
C ASN A 288 -2.58 -14.56 -0.06
N SER A 289 -1.87 -15.62 0.38
CA SER A 289 -0.76 -16.18 -0.40
C SER A 289 -1.20 -16.82 -1.71
N ARG A 290 -2.41 -17.38 -1.77
CA ARG A 290 -2.99 -17.90 -3.01
C ARG A 290 -3.46 -16.77 -3.93
N ASP A 291 -4.14 -15.78 -3.36
CA ASP A 291 -4.75 -14.68 -4.10
C ASP A 291 -3.70 -13.85 -4.85
N ASP A 292 -2.55 -13.59 -4.24
CA ASP A 292 -1.43 -12.90 -4.87
C ASP A 292 -0.42 -13.84 -5.56
N GLY A 293 -0.71 -15.14 -5.59
CA GLY A 293 0.10 -16.14 -6.30
C GLY A 293 1.39 -16.57 -5.58
N TYR A 294 1.67 -16.10 -4.36
CA TYR A 294 2.88 -16.50 -3.59
C TYR A 294 2.97 -18.00 -3.38
N ALA A 295 1.83 -18.69 -3.30
CA ALA A 295 1.76 -20.15 -3.21
C ALA A 295 2.47 -20.89 -4.36
N ARG A 296 2.68 -20.21 -5.50
CA ARG A 296 3.32 -20.76 -6.71
C ARG A 296 4.69 -20.17 -6.98
N MET A 297 5.10 -19.13 -6.28
CA MET A 297 6.41 -18.50 -6.44
C MET A 297 7.48 -19.31 -5.74
N PRO A 298 8.60 -19.70 -6.41
CA PRO A 298 9.62 -20.59 -5.82
C PRO A 298 10.12 -20.16 -4.45
N GLY A 299 10.30 -18.85 -4.21
CA GLY A 299 10.76 -18.31 -2.92
C GLY A 299 9.76 -18.47 -1.79
N TYR A 300 8.45 -18.53 -2.06
CA TYR A 300 7.39 -18.56 -1.03
C TYR A 300 6.63 -19.89 -0.96
N ALA A 301 6.64 -20.68 -2.05
CA ALA A 301 5.89 -21.93 -2.14
C ALA A 301 6.21 -22.93 -1.03
N PRO A 302 7.49 -23.12 -0.61
CA PRO A 302 7.83 -24.02 0.49
C PRO A 302 7.21 -23.57 1.83
N SER A 303 7.24 -22.28 2.13
CA SER A 303 6.62 -21.72 3.34
C SER A 303 5.08 -21.83 3.28
N HIS A 304 4.47 -21.62 2.10
CA HIS A 304 3.04 -21.84 1.92
C HIS A 304 2.65 -23.31 2.15
N ALA A 305 3.50 -24.28 1.79
CA ALA A 305 3.23 -25.68 2.08
C ALA A 305 3.15 -25.94 3.59
N VAL A 306 3.99 -25.28 4.40
CA VAL A 306 3.92 -25.32 5.88
C VAL A 306 2.60 -24.76 6.41
N VAL A 307 2.13 -23.63 5.85
CA VAL A 307 0.83 -23.03 6.20
C VAL A 307 -0.31 -24.02 5.93
N ARG A 308 -0.28 -24.68 4.78
CA ARG A 308 -1.28 -25.67 4.38
C ARG A 308 -1.27 -26.88 5.29
N ALA A 309 -0.09 -27.39 5.65
CA ALA A 309 0.04 -28.51 6.59
C ALA A 309 -0.55 -28.16 7.97
N GLU A 310 -0.33 -26.95 8.47
CA GLU A 310 -0.89 -26.48 9.73
C GLU A 310 -2.43 -26.38 9.66
N LEU A 311 -3.00 -25.92 8.57
CA LEU A 311 -4.46 -25.93 8.39
C LEU A 311 -5.02 -27.35 8.40
N THR A 312 -4.37 -28.30 7.72
CA THR A 312 -4.79 -29.71 7.74
C THR A 312 -4.68 -30.30 9.14
N ARG A 313 -3.63 -29.98 9.88
CA ARG A 313 -3.48 -30.43 11.29
C ARG A 313 -4.65 -29.92 12.15
N ARG A 314 -4.99 -28.63 12.03
CA ARG A 314 -6.11 -28.01 12.79
C ARG A 314 -7.47 -28.59 12.42
N SER A 315 -7.70 -28.94 11.16
CA SER A 315 -8.97 -29.54 10.73
C SER A 315 -9.15 -30.98 11.23
N ARG A 316 -8.06 -31.68 11.56
CA ARG A 316 -8.08 -33.06 12.09
C ARG A 316 -8.16 -33.12 13.62
N SER A 317 -7.79 -32.04 14.32
CA SER A 317 -7.98 -31.97 15.77
C SER A 317 -9.46 -31.73 16.06
N PRO A 318 -10.16 -32.62 16.77
CA PRO A 318 -11.52 -32.33 17.14
C PRO A 318 -11.53 -31.02 17.93
N LEU A 319 -12.49 -30.18 17.62
CA LEU A 319 -12.77 -28.95 18.36
C LEU A 319 -12.85 -29.35 19.84
N ALA A 320 -12.00 -28.77 20.67
CA ALA A 320 -12.28 -28.70 22.08
C ALA A 320 -13.67 -28.10 22.17
N ALA A 321 -14.61 -28.94 22.63
CA ALA A 321 -16.00 -28.58 22.79
C ALA A 321 -16.01 -27.24 23.55
N CYS A 322 -16.72 -26.26 23.02
CA CYS A 322 -17.08 -25.05 23.74
C CYS A 322 -17.71 -25.54 25.07
N PRO A 323 -17.22 -25.11 26.25
CA PRO A 323 -17.93 -25.44 27.48
C PRO A 323 -19.35 -24.90 27.34
N PRO A 324 -20.36 -25.64 27.77
CA PRO A 324 -21.74 -25.15 27.78
C PRO A 324 -21.81 -23.89 28.63
N ALA A 325 -22.57 -22.90 28.11
CA ALA A 325 -22.80 -21.60 28.71
C ALA A 325 -23.37 -21.70 30.12
#